data_9d52b890b2c938ce2baa69675f4827a0
#
_entry.id   9d52b890b2c938ce2baa69675f4827a0
#
_cell.length_a   1.000
_cell.length_b   1.000
_cell.length_c   1.000
_cell.angle_alpha   90.00
_cell.angle_beta   90.00
_cell.angle_gamma   90.00
#
_symmetry.space_group_name_H-M   'P 1'
#
loop_
_entity.id
_entity.type
_entity.pdbx_description
1 polymer ?
#
loop_
_entity_poly.entity_id
_entity_poly.type
_entity_poly.pdbx_seq_one_letter_code
_entity_poly.pdbx_strand_id
1 'polypeptide(L)'
;MKTLKLEKTTVLVFFTAFLIAIVSDADLASDRSSLLTLRAAVGGRTLLWNTKETNPCLWTGVFCNNKRVTALRLPAMGLTGNLPLGLGNLTELQTLSLRFNALTGPIPSDFAKLVSLRNLYLHSNFFSGEVPEFMYTLQNLVRLNLGKNNFSGEISSNYNNLTRLDTLFLDENVFTGSVPDLNVPPLTQFNVSFNRLNGSIPKIFSRLNISAFEGNSLCGKPLQPCPGNNKLSGGAIAGIVIGSVFGFLLILVLLVLLLRKRRKSDSVELERAKSGEGELSREKMSREVENGGGGGGGNSGLASDSAMASASVSASGVSSLDSKSLIFIGKVERKFSLDDLLRASAEVLGKGTFGTTYKATLEMGMSVAVKRLKDVTAMEREFREKIEEVGKLVHENLVPLRGYYFNKDEKLIVYDYMPMGSLSALLHANNGTGRTPLNWETRSSIALGAAHGIAYLHSQGPTSSHGNIKSSNILLTKSFEPRVSDFGLAYLALPTATPNRVSGYRAPEVTDARKVSQKADVYSFGIMLLELLTGKAPTHSSLNEEGVDLPRWVQSVVQDEWNTEVFDMELLRYQNVEEEMVNLLQLALECTAQYPDKRPSMDVVANRIEKICHSSLEKE
;
A
#
# COMPACT_ATOMS: atom_id res chain seq x y z
N MET A 1 -59.82 44.90 15.42
CA MET A 1 -59.43 43.58 16.02
C MET A 1 -58.63 42.68 15.08
N LYS A 2 -58.71 42.75 13.75
CA LYS A 2 -57.94 41.89 12.83
C LYS A 2 -56.47 42.32 12.69
N THR A 3 -56.16 43.59 12.73
CA THR A 3 -54.79 44.13 12.62
C THR A 3 -53.93 43.83 13.84
N LEU A 4 -54.45 43.86 15.06
CA LEU A 4 -53.73 43.55 16.30
C LEU A 4 -53.37 42.04 16.42
N LYS A 5 -54.16 41.15 15.77
CA LYS A 5 -53.88 39.70 15.74
C LYS A 5 -52.74 39.35 14.77
N LEU A 6 -52.63 40.07 13.67
CA LEU A 6 -51.59 39.90 12.65
C LEU A 6 -50.20 40.32 13.15
N GLU A 7 -50.12 41.48 13.87
CA GLU A 7 -48.87 41.93 14.49
C GLU A 7 -48.35 41.00 15.57
N LYS A 8 -49.24 40.45 16.44
CA LYS A 8 -48.83 39.48 17.47
C LYS A 8 -48.30 38.17 16.86
N THR A 9 -48.91 37.70 15.76
CA THR A 9 -48.44 36.47 15.08
C THR A 9 -47.11 36.71 14.39
N THR A 10 -46.91 37.87 13.77
CA THR A 10 -45.64 38.22 13.10
C THR A 10 -44.51 38.37 14.12
N VAL A 11 -44.75 39.05 15.26
CA VAL A 11 -43.76 39.18 16.35
C VAL A 11 -43.42 37.81 16.96
N LEU A 12 -44.41 36.91 17.13
CA LEU A 12 -44.15 35.55 17.63
C LEU A 12 -43.31 34.72 16.66
N VAL A 13 -43.57 34.83 15.35
CA VAL A 13 -42.78 34.15 14.31
C VAL A 13 -41.36 34.70 14.26
N PHE A 14 -41.14 36.01 14.34
CA PHE A 14 -39.80 36.59 14.42
C PHE A 14 -39.07 36.20 15.71
N PHE A 15 -39.77 36.15 16.84
CA PHE A 15 -39.18 35.76 18.13
C PHE A 15 -38.80 34.27 18.17
N THR A 16 -39.64 33.41 17.58
CA THR A 16 -39.32 31.97 17.44
C THR A 16 -38.18 31.74 16.45
N ALA A 17 -38.16 32.45 15.32
CA ALA A 17 -37.07 32.37 14.36
C ALA A 17 -35.73 32.87 14.95
N PHE A 18 -35.78 33.95 15.75
CA PHE A 18 -34.61 34.50 16.44
C PHE A 18 -34.09 33.54 17.53
N LEU A 19 -34.99 32.91 18.33
CA LEU A 19 -34.63 31.89 19.31
C LEU A 19 -34.02 30.64 18.64
N ILE A 20 -34.57 30.18 17.52
CA ILE A 20 -34.02 29.05 16.75
C ILE A 20 -32.63 29.40 16.22
N ALA A 21 -32.40 30.63 15.74
CA ALA A 21 -31.09 31.06 15.25
C ALA A 21 -30.03 31.09 16.38
N ILE A 22 -30.39 31.58 17.57
CA ILE A 22 -29.47 31.62 18.72
C ILE A 22 -29.12 30.21 19.19
N VAL A 23 -30.07 29.29 19.26
CA VAL A 23 -29.83 27.91 19.67
C VAL A 23 -28.92 27.21 18.66
N SER A 24 -29.16 27.41 17.37
CA SER A 24 -28.32 26.79 16.33
C SER A 24 -26.88 27.30 16.31
N ASP A 25 -26.63 28.54 16.69
CA ASP A 25 -25.27 29.09 16.77
C ASP A 25 -24.53 28.62 18.04
N ALA A 26 -25.26 28.44 19.17
CA ALA A 26 -24.71 27.87 20.39
C ALA A 26 -24.28 26.39 20.18
N ASP A 27 -25.07 25.63 19.43
CA ASP A 27 -24.78 24.24 19.11
C ASP A 27 -23.54 24.09 18.21
N LEU A 28 -23.38 24.95 17.18
CA LEU A 28 -22.21 24.97 16.35
C LEU A 28 -20.94 25.37 17.12
N ALA A 29 -21.06 26.30 18.07
CA ALA A 29 -19.97 26.69 18.97
C ALA A 29 -19.54 25.54 19.88
N SER A 30 -20.48 24.73 20.36
CA SER A 30 -20.22 23.50 21.12
C SER A 30 -19.50 22.46 20.30
N ASP A 31 -19.96 22.21 19.06
CA ASP A 31 -19.31 21.29 18.12
C ASP A 31 -17.86 21.74 17.82
N ARG A 32 -17.65 23.04 17.59
CA ARG A 32 -16.33 23.62 17.39
C ARG A 32 -15.42 23.41 18.60
N SER A 33 -15.92 23.60 19.82
CA SER A 33 -15.14 23.38 21.05
C SER A 33 -14.67 21.93 21.15
N SER A 34 -15.55 20.97 20.85
CA SER A 34 -15.23 19.54 20.85
C SER A 34 -14.13 19.19 19.84
N LEU A 35 -14.18 19.76 18.64
CA LEU A 35 -13.15 19.56 17.62
C LEU A 35 -11.81 20.21 18.01
N LEU A 36 -11.83 21.38 18.67
CA LEU A 36 -10.61 22.00 19.19
C LEU A 36 -9.99 21.19 20.33
N THR A 37 -10.81 20.55 21.16
CA THR A 37 -10.33 19.61 22.19
C THR A 37 -9.63 18.41 21.56
N LEU A 38 -10.19 17.83 20.50
CA LEU A 38 -9.53 16.79 19.72
C LEU A 38 -8.18 17.28 19.17
N ARG A 39 -8.18 18.46 18.51
CA ARG A 39 -6.96 19.02 17.93
C ARG A 39 -5.85 19.25 18.97
N ALA A 40 -6.22 19.64 20.19
CA ALA A 40 -5.26 19.86 21.27
C ALA A 40 -4.71 18.56 21.88
N ALA A 41 -5.52 17.48 21.87
CA ALA A 41 -5.17 16.20 22.48
C ALA A 41 -4.36 15.27 21.56
N VAL A 42 -4.57 15.34 20.24
CA VAL A 42 -3.86 14.49 19.29
C VAL A 42 -2.51 15.10 18.92
N GLY A 43 -1.48 14.27 18.96
CA GLY A 43 -0.14 14.59 18.50
C GLY A 43 0.10 14.16 17.04
N GLY A 44 1.38 14.09 16.66
CA GLY A 44 1.78 13.73 15.31
C GLY A 44 1.60 14.89 14.33
N ARG A 45 0.94 14.65 13.22
CA ARG A 45 0.69 15.72 12.24
C ARG A 45 -0.35 16.70 12.76
N THR A 46 -0.02 17.97 12.78
CA THR A 46 -0.95 19.03 13.21
C THR A 46 -2.14 19.10 12.26
N LEU A 47 -3.36 19.00 12.79
CA LEU A 47 -4.57 19.29 12.05
C LEU A 47 -4.54 20.76 11.60
N LEU A 48 -4.45 21.01 10.29
CA LEU A 48 -4.33 22.35 9.69
C LEU A 48 -5.67 23.11 9.71
N TRP A 49 -6.42 22.99 10.80
CA TRP A 49 -7.65 23.74 11.00
C TRP A 49 -7.34 25.18 11.37
N ASN A 50 -7.91 26.13 10.63
CA ASN A 50 -7.79 27.55 10.97
C ASN A 50 -8.60 27.85 12.24
N THR A 51 -7.93 27.97 13.38
CA THR A 51 -8.59 28.23 14.67
C THR A 51 -9.19 29.62 14.80
N LYS A 52 -8.87 30.56 13.90
CA LYS A 52 -9.52 31.87 13.82
C LYS A 52 -10.89 31.78 13.14
N GLU A 53 -11.10 30.71 12.35
CA GLU A 53 -12.39 30.45 11.70
C GLU A 53 -13.42 30.00 12.76
N THR A 54 -14.55 30.69 12.81
CA THR A 54 -15.62 30.38 13.74
C THR A 54 -16.48 29.22 13.28
N ASN A 55 -16.52 28.95 11.98
CA ASN A 55 -17.30 27.89 11.38
C ASN A 55 -16.44 26.62 11.16
N PRO A 56 -16.58 25.57 12.01
CA PRO A 56 -15.80 24.34 11.85
C PRO A 56 -16.19 23.54 10.60
N CYS A 57 -17.32 23.83 9.98
CA CYS A 57 -17.75 23.14 8.75
C CYS A 57 -16.86 23.45 7.53
N LEU A 58 -15.98 24.44 7.64
CA LEU A 58 -14.95 24.74 6.64
C LEU A 58 -13.63 24.01 6.88
N TRP A 59 -13.53 23.26 7.99
CA TRP A 59 -12.31 22.53 8.31
C TRP A 59 -12.23 21.21 7.54
N THR A 60 -11.05 20.88 7.06
CA THR A 60 -10.81 19.62 6.35
C THR A 60 -11.25 18.41 7.18
N GLY A 61 -12.06 17.55 6.59
CA GLY A 61 -12.58 16.34 7.25
C GLY A 61 -13.78 16.56 8.16
N VAL A 62 -14.29 17.79 8.27
CA VAL A 62 -15.50 18.12 9.03
C VAL A 62 -16.66 18.36 8.07
N PHE A 63 -17.74 17.63 8.24
CA PHE A 63 -18.96 17.75 7.43
C PHE A 63 -20.14 18.08 8.31
N CYS A 64 -20.94 19.03 7.86
CA CYS A 64 -22.09 19.51 8.62
C CYS A 64 -23.39 19.38 7.84
N ASN A 65 -24.46 19.21 8.60
CA ASN A 65 -25.83 19.37 8.11
C ASN A 65 -26.59 20.26 9.13
N ASN A 66 -27.38 21.20 8.66
CA ASN A 66 -28.14 22.13 9.50
C ASN A 66 -27.30 22.81 10.61
N LYS A 67 -26.09 23.25 10.27
CA LYS A 67 -25.13 23.86 11.20
C LYS A 67 -24.68 22.95 12.37
N ARG A 68 -24.80 21.65 12.25
CA ARG A 68 -24.30 20.67 13.21
C ARG A 68 -23.30 19.74 12.52
N VAL A 69 -22.25 19.34 13.21
CA VAL A 69 -21.26 18.37 12.70
C VAL A 69 -21.88 16.98 12.65
N THR A 70 -22.06 16.46 11.45
CA THR A 70 -22.65 15.13 11.20
C THR A 70 -21.62 14.08 10.78
N ALA A 71 -20.46 14.48 10.24
CA ALA A 71 -19.37 13.55 10.02
C ALA A 71 -18.00 14.19 10.31
N LEU A 72 -17.12 13.39 10.92
CA LEU A 72 -15.73 13.71 11.14
C LEU A 72 -14.87 12.61 10.50
N ARG A 73 -14.14 12.95 9.44
CA ARG A 73 -13.35 12.00 8.65
C ARG A 73 -11.90 12.48 8.57
N LEU A 74 -11.02 11.82 9.33
CA LEU A 74 -9.59 12.13 9.42
C LEU A 74 -8.74 10.86 9.18
N PRO A 75 -8.96 10.13 8.06
CA PRO A 75 -8.21 8.91 7.79
C PRO A 75 -6.77 9.25 7.40
N ALA A 76 -5.81 8.43 7.84
CA ALA A 76 -4.39 8.51 7.46
C ALA A 76 -3.76 9.91 7.64
N MET A 77 -4.19 10.64 8.68
CA MET A 77 -3.68 11.98 8.99
C MET A 77 -2.40 11.95 9.84
N GLY A 78 -1.88 10.76 10.17
CA GLY A 78 -0.71 10.62 11.04
C GLY A 78 -0.95 11.06 12.49
N LEU A 79 -2.20 11.01 12.96
CA LEU A 79 -2.57 11.39 14.32
C LEU A 79 -2.03 10.38 15.33
N THR A 80 -1.52 10.86 16.46
CA THR A 80 -0.97 10.06 17.56
C THR A 80 -1.62 10.43 18.90
N GLY A 81 -1.41 9.60 19.91
CA GLY A 81 -1.93 9.85 21.26
C GLY A 81 -3.34 9.28 21.47
N ASN A 82 -3.99 9.72 22.53
CA ASN A 82 -5.30 9.20 22.94
C ASN A 82 -6.42 10.15 22.53
N LEU A 83 -7.60 9.58 22.26
CA LEU A 83 -8.79 10.40 22.04
C LEU A 83 -9.19 11.10 23.35
N PRO A 84 -9.51 12.40 23.33
CA PRO A 84 -9.92 13.13 24.53
C PRO A 84 -11.38 12.86 24.86
N LEU A 85 -11.74 13.10 26.10
CA LEU A 85 -13.13 13.37 26.46
C LEU A 85 -13.59 14.68 25.79
N GLY A 86 -14.87 14.77 25.48
CA GLY A 86 -15.48 15.93 24.82
C GLY A 86 -15.91 15.67 23.38
N LEU A 87 -15.36 14.65 22.70
CA LEU A 87 -15.84 14.24 21.38
C LEU A 87 -17.30 13.75 21.40
N GLY A 88 -17.72 13.14 22.50
CA GLY A 88 -19.12 12.74 22.71
C GLY A 88 -20.14 13.88 22.70
N ASN A 89 -19.70 15.13 22.76
CA ASN A 89 -20.59 16.28 22.65
C ASN A 89 -21.01 16.60 21.21
N LEU A 90 -20.39 15.93 20.21
CA LEU A 90 -20.83 15.97 18.80
C LEU A 90 -22.08 15.09 18.63
N THR A 91 -23.17 15.42 19.30
CA THR A 91 -24.36 14.55 19.44
C THR A 91 -25.08 14.22 18.15
N GLU A 92 -24.91 15.05 17.10
CA GLU A 92 -25.44 14.81 15.76
C GLU A 92 -24.49 14.03 14.85
N LEU A 93 -23.35 13.56 15.40
CA LEU A 93 -22.35 12.83 14.62
C LEU A 93 -22.90 11.47 14.17
N GLN A 94 -22.96 11.28 12.87
CA GLN A 94 -23.41 10.04 12.22
C GLN A 94 -22.23 9.19 11.74
N THR A 95 -21.13 9.83 11.36
CA THR A 95 -19.91 9.12 10.90
C THR A 95 -18.68 9.64 11.61
N LEU A 96 -17.92 8.75 12.25
CA LEU A 96 -16.60 9.00 12.79
C LEU A 96 -15.58 8.07 12.13
N SER A 97 -14.66 8.63 11.37
CA SER A 97 -13.58 7.88 10.72
C SER A 97 -12.23 8.45 11.14
N LEU A 98 -11.51 7.68 11.94
CA LEU A 98 -10.14 7.98 12.41
C LEU A 98 -9.16 6.87 12.00
N ARG A 99 -9.53 6.05 11.02
CA ARG A 99 -8.74 4.91 10.55
C ARG A 99 -7.36 5.30 10.01
N PHE A 100 -6.42 4.34 10.01
CA PHE A 100 -5.05 4.53 9.51
C PHE A 100 -4.28 5.67 10.19
N ASN A 101 -4.37 5.77 11.50
CA ASN A 101 -3.59 6.68 12.31
C ASN A 101 -2.72 5.90 13.30
N ALA A 102 -2.09 6.58 14.23
CA ALA A 102 -1.33 5.98 15.33
C ALA A 102 -1.94 6.34 16.69
N LEU A 103 -3.28 6.34 16.75
CA LEU A 103 -4.03 6.62 17.96
C LEU A 103 -3.97 5.43 18.92
N THR A 104 -3.89 5.72 20.21
CA THR A 104 -3.68 4.75 21.30
C THR A 104 -4.74 4.86 22.38
N GLY A 105 -4.70 3.95 23.35
CA GLY A 105 -5.59 3.96 24.52
C GLY A 105 -6.98 3.40 24.26
N PRO A 106 -7.89 3.51 25.23
CA PRO A 106 -9.26 3.01 25.13
C PRO A 106 -10.17 3.97 24.34
N ILE A 107 -11.32 3.45 23.91
CA ILE A 107 -12.42 4.29 23.38
C ILE A 107 -12.97 5.15 24.52
N PRO A 108 -13.08 6.50 24.36
CA PRO A 108 -13.56 7.39 25.41
C PRO A 108 -14.99 7.07 25.86
N SER A 109 -15.25 7.13 27.16
CA SER A 109 -16.56 6.80 27.74
C SER A 109 -17.69 7.75 27.31
N ASP A 110 -17.37 8.98 26.95
CA ASP A 110 -18.35 9.97 26.50
C ASP A 110 -18.90 9.70 25.09
N PHE A 111 -18.31 8.74 24.33
CA PHE A 111 -18.91 8.25 23.09
C PHE A 111 -20.31 7.63 23.31
N ALA A 112 -20.66 7.27 24.55
CA ALA A 112 -22.03 6.91 24.91
C ALA A 112 -23.08 7.98 24.52
N LYS A 113 -22.68 9.26 24.38
CA LYS A 113 -23.55 10.35 23.96
C LYS A 113 -23.76 10.43 22.44
N LEU A 114 -22.99 9.70 21.65
CA LEU A 114 -23.06 9.71 20.19
C LEU A 114 -24.22 8.85 19.67
N VAL A 115 -25.42 9.12 20.17
CA VAL A 115 -26.62 8.30 19.88
C VAL A 115 -27.03 8.33 18.40
N SER A 116 -26.61 9.35 17.63
CA SER A 116 -26.85 9.47 16.20
C SER A 116 -25.84 8.69 15.35
N LEU A 117 -24.81 8.07 15.96
CA LEU A 117 -23.70 7.43 15.27
C LEU A 117 -24.17 6.19 14.48
N ARG A 118 -23.86 6.19 13.18
CA ARG A 118 -24.18 5.11 12.24
C ARG A 118 -22.94 4.35 11.78
N ASN A 119 -21.82 5.07 11.60
CA ASN A 119 -20.58 4.49 11.10
C ASN A 119 -19.43 4.88 12.03
N LEU A 120 -18.72 3.88 12.57
CA LEU A 120 -17.53 4.07 13.38
C LEU A 120 -16.37 3.26 12.79
N TYR A 121 -15.35 3.98 12.30
CA TYR A 121 -14.17 3.41 11.71
C TYR A 121 -12.92 3.81 12.51
N LEU A 122 -12.42 2.91 13.35
CA LEU A 122 -11.21 3.08 14.15
C LEU A 122 -10.08 2.12 13.76
N HIS A 123 -10.27 1.33 12.70
CA HIS A 123 -9.31 0.30 12.29
C HIS A 123 -7.94 0.87 11.89
N SER A 124 -6.92 0.01 11.95
CA SER A 124 -5.53 0.35 11.65
C SER A 124 -5.02 1.53 12.51
N ASN A 125 -5.10 1.32 13.82
CA ASN A 125 -4.58 2.18 14.88
C ASN A 125 -3.91 1.30 15.96
N PHE A 126 -3.69 1.85 17.13
CA PHE A 126 -3.17 1.15 18.32
C PHE A 126 -4.13 1.26 19.52
N PHE A 127 -5.42 1.35 19.25
CA PHE A 127 -6.43 1.33 20.33
C PHE A 127 -6.33 0.03 21.13
N SER A 128 -6.57 0.09 22.43
CA SER A 128 -6.40 -1.03 23.34
C SER A 128 -7.45 -1.05 24.44
N GLY A 129 -7.48 -2.15 25.20
CA GLY A 129 -8.51 -2.40 26.20
C GLY A 129 -9.69 -3.19 25.63
N GLU A 130 -10.71 -3.38 26.43
CA GLU A 130 -11.95 -4.06 26.02
C GLU A 130 -12.87 -3.11 25.26
N VAL A 131 -13.78 -3.66 24.44
CA VAL A 131 -14.84 -2.87 23.82
C VAL A 131 -15.80 -2.43 24.92
N PRO A 132 -15.98 -1.10 25.13
CA PRO A 132 -16.78 -0.62 26.27
C PRO A 132 -18.26 -1.00 26.15
N GLU A 133 -18.91 -1.30 27.28
CA GLU A 133 -20.31 -1.72 27.35
C GLU A 133 -21.29 -0.71 26.72
N PHE A 134 -21.00 0.59 26.78
CA PHE A 134 -21.84 1.61 26.15
C PHE A 134 -21.93 1.48 24.62
N MET A 135 -20.95 0.84 23.96
CA MET A 135 -20.98 0.61 22.51
C MET A 135 -22.24 -0.17 22.09
N TYR A 136 -22.70 -1.07 22.94
CA TYR A 136 -23.90 -1.89 22.68
C TYR A 136 -25.21 -1.13 22.88
N THR A 137 -25.16 0.14 23.29
CA THR A 137 -26.34 1.03 23.44
C THR A 137 -26.53 1.96 22.25
N LEU A 138 -25.59 2.01 21.32
CA LEU A 138 -25.63 2.88 20.14
C LEU A 138 -26.54 2.29 19.03
N GLN A 139 -27.85 2.37 19.26
CA GLN A 139 -28.90 1.69 18.47
C GLN A 139 -28.93 2.06 16.97
N ASN A 140 -28.31 3.18 16.58
CA ASN A 140 -28.23 3.63 15.19
C ASN A 140 -27.01 3.08 14.44
N LEU A 141 -26.12 2.34 15.13
CA LEU A 141 -24.89 1.85 14.54
C LEU A 141 -25.19 0.81 13.45
N VAL A 142 -24.68 1.07 12.25
CA VAL A 142 -24.80 0.24 11.05
C VAL A 142 -23.47 -0.43 10.74
N ARG A 143 -22.38 0.31 10.87
CA ARG A 143 -21.03 -0.19 10.56
C ARG A 143 -20.07 0.07 11.71
N LEU A 144 -19.43 -0.99 12.19
CA LEU A 144 -18.40 -0.94 13.22
C LEU A 144 -17.15 -1.65 12.71
N ASN A 145 -16.07 -0.90 12.53
CA ASN A 145 -14.78 -1.46 12.14
C ASN A 145 -13.71 -1.08 13.18
N LEU A 146 -13.30 -2.07 13.97
CA LEU A 146 -12.25 -2.00 14.98
C LEU A 146 -11.00 -2.82 14.60
N GLY A 147 -10.96 -3.39 13.40
CA GLY A 147 -9.88 -4.24 12.92
C GLY A 147 -8.49 -3.61 13.01
N LYS A 148 -7.43 -4.41 13.07
CA LYS A 148 -6.03 -3.94 13.10
C LYS A 148 -5.75 -2.96 14.22
N ASN A 149 -5.98 -3.42 15.45
CA ASN A 149 -5.75 -2.69 16.69
C ASN A 149 -5.19 -3.63 17.77
N ASN A 150 -5.24 -3.22 19.02
CA ASN A 150 -4.85 -4.03 20.18
C ASN A 150 -6.02 -4.21 21.16
N PHE A 151 -7.27 -4.31 20.67
CA PHE A 151 -8.43 -4.59 21.49
C PHE A 151 -8.36 -6.00 22.07
N SER A 152 -8.83 -6.17 23.31
CA SER A 152 -8.75 -7.39 24.08
C SER A 152 -10.12 -7.76 24.71
N GLY A 153 -10.14 -8.81 25.51
CA GLY A 153 -11.37 -9.32 26.12
C GLY A 153 -12.11 -10.30 25.22
N GLU A 154 -13.34 -10.62 25.58
CA GLU A 154 -14.20 -11.50 24.80
C GLU A 154 -15.11 -10.71 23.85
N ILE A 155 -15.53 -11.36 22.77
CA ILE A 155 -16.53 -10.78 21.86
C ILE A 155 -17.90 -10.94 22.55
N SER A 156 -18.50 -9.82 22.97
CA SER A 156 -19.74 -9.82 23.74
C SER A 156 -20.95 -10.23 22.90
N SER A 157 -21.84 -11.05 23.45
CA SER A 157 -23.17 -11.29 22.87
C SER A 157 -24.06 -10.05 22.86
N ASN A 158 -23.70 -8.97 23.57
CA ASN A 158 -24.43 -7.71 23.60
C ASN A 158 -24.45 -6.98 22.25
N TYR A 159 -23.61 -7.38 21.27
CA TYR A 159 -23.78 -6.93 19.89
C TYR A 159 -25.17 -7.25 19.30
N ASN A 160 -25.89 -8.23 19.85
CA ASN A 160 -27.28 -8.53 19.50
C ASN A 160 -28.25 -7.35 19.77
N ASN A 161 -27.87 -6.40 20.66
CA ASN A 161 -28.66 -5.20 20.92
C ASN A 161 -28.60 -4.20 19.75
N LEU A 162 -27.61 -4.30 18.88
CA LEU A 162 -27.41 -3.40 17.74
C LEU A 162 -28.21 -3.88 16.52
N THR A 163 -29.51 -3.71 16.56
CA THR A 163 -30.45 -4.28 15.58
C THR A 163 -30.30 -3.77 14.15
N ARG A 164 -29.48 -2.71 13.94
CA ARG A 164 -29.17 -2.12 12.62
C ARG A 164 -27.77 -2.45 12.13
N LEU A 165 -26.99 -3.22 12.89
CA LEU A 165 -25.60 -3.51 12.57
C LEU A 165 -25.51 -4.44 11.35
N ASP A 166 -24.96 -3.95 10.25
CA ASP A 166 -24.73 -4.66 9.00
C ASP A 166 -23.28 -5.17 8.87
N THR A 167 -22.32 -4.37 9.35
CA THR A 167 -20.90 -4.65 9.25
C THR A 167 -20.23 -4.65 10.62
N LEU A 168 -19.55 -5.75 10.95
CA LEU A 168 -18.75 -5.89 12.18
C LEU A 168 -17.38 -6.49 11.83
N PHE A 169 -16.33 -5.66 11.87
CA PHE A 169 -14.96 -6.07 11.65
C PHE A 169 -14.14 -5.89 12.93
N LEU A 170 -13.61 -7.02 13.43
CA LEU A 170 -12.80 -7.13 14.65
C LEU A 170 -11.46 -7.83 14.37
N ASP A 171 -11.11 -8.03 13.12
CA ASP A 171 -9.92 -8.73 12.65
C ASP A 171 -8.60 -8.10 13.15
N GLU A 172 -7.53 -8.92 13.20
CA GLU A 172 -6.19 -8.48 13.60
C GLU A 172 -6.18 -7.69 14.92
N ASN A 173 -6.69 -8.35 15.99
CA ASN A 173 -6.71 -7.87 17.38
C ASN A 173 -6.24 -8.97 18.34
N VAL A 174 -6.46 -8.81 19.62
CA VAL A 174 -6.12 -9.83 20.64
C VAL A 174 -7.35 -10.33 21.40
N PHE A 175 -8.52 -10.37 20.74
CA PHE A 175 -9.74 -10.92 21.31
C PHE A 175 -9.59 -12.41 21.67
N THR A 176 -10.21 -12.82 22.78
CA THR A 176 -10.14 -14.18 23.34
C THR A 176 -11.54 -14.79 23.50
N GLY A 177 -11.64 -16.01 23.96
CA GLY A 177 -12.92 -16.70 24.16
C GLY A 177 -13.49 -17.24 22.86
N SER A 178 -14.80 -17.44 22.83
CA SER A 178 -15.52 -17.99 21.69
C SER A 178 -16.21 -16.92 20.86
N VAL A 179 -16.48 -17.20 19.59
CA VAL A 179 -17.38 -16.36 18.77
C VAL A 179 -18.81 -16.56 19.28
N PRO A 180 -19.48 -15.49 19.77
CA PRO A 180 -20.85 -15.60 20.26
C PRO A 180 -21.85 -15.81 19.11
N ASP A 181 -23.03 -16.33 19.43
CA ASP A 181 -24.14 -16.44 18.48
C ASP A 181 -24.78 -15.06 18.32
N LEU A 182 -24.43 -14.37 17.22
CA LEU A 182 -24.90 -13.03 16.91
C LEU A 182 -26.09 -13.12 15.93
N ASN A 183 -27.29 -13.18 16.48
CA ASN A 183 -28.52 -13.17 15.71
C ASN A 183 -28.97 -11.74 15.37
N VAL A 184 -28.13 -11.03 14.63
CA VAL A 184 -28.41 -9.68 14.12
C VAL A 184 -28.83 -9.80 12.65
N PRO A 185 -30.13 -9.64 12.31
CA PRO A 185 -30.62 -9.94 10.95
C PRO A 185 -29.92 -9.19 9.82
N PRO A 186 -29.53 -7.90 9.97
CA PRO A 186 -28.84 -7.19 8.91
C PRO A 186 -27.33 -7.51 8.79
N LEU A 187 -26.74 -8.27 9.73
CA LEU A 187 -25.29 -8.51 9.74
C LEU A 187 -24.85 -9.37 8.54
N THR A 188 -24.37 -8.70 7.49
CA THR A 188 -23.94 -9.33 6.24
C THR A 188 -22.42 -9.43 6.14
N GLN A 189 -21.69 -8.54 6.78
CA GLN A 189 -20.23 -8.46 6.76
C GLN A 189 -19.67 -8.67 8.18
N PHE A 190 -18.98 -9.79 8.35
CA PHE A 190 -18.38 -10.16 9.64
C PHE A 190 -16.97 -10.69 9.42
N ASN A 191 -16.02 -10.18 10.20
CA ASN A 191 -14.63 -10.63 10.16
C ASN A 191 -14.01 -10.60 11.57
N VAL A 192 -13.49 -11.75 12.02
CA VAL A 192 -12.79 -11.92 13.30
C VAL A 192 -11.44 -12.62 13.12
N SER A 193 -10.92 -12.66 11.89
CA SER A 193 -9.65 -13.31 11.59
C SER A 193 -8.48 -12.72 12.39
N PHE A 194 -7.43 -13.52 12.58
CA PHE A 194 -6.20 -13.10 13.26
C PHE A 194 -6.42 -12.52 14.65
N ASN A 195 -7.08 -13.33 15.51
CA ASN A 195 -7.28 -13.08 16.94
C ASN A 195 -6.80 -14.28 17.76
N ARG A 196 -7.21 -14.38 19.03
CA ARG A 196 -6.92 -15.51 19.94
C ARG A 196 -8.20 -16.28 20.31
N LEU A 197 -9.16 -16.31 19.37
CA LEU A 197 -10.46 -16.95 19.57
C LEU A 197 -10.34 -18.48 19.52
N ASN A 198 -11.22 -19.19 20.23
CA ASN A 198 -11.28 -20.63 20.27
C ASN A 198 -12.71 -21.17 20.23
N GLY A 199 -12.86 -22.50 20.13
CA GLY A 199 -14.17 -23.13 20.14
C GLY A 199 -14.82 -23.26 18.76
N SER A 200 -16.13 -23.49 18.76
CA SER A 200 -16.88 -23.73 17.52
C SER A 200 -17.49 -22.46 16.95
N ILE A 201 -17.42 -22.30 15.63
CA ILE A 201 -18.10 -21.21 14.90
C ILE A 201 -19.62 -21.43 14.98
N PRO A 202 -20.41 -20.42 15.38
CA PRO A 202 -21.87 -20.50 15.36
C PRO A 202 -22.43 -20.79 13.98
N LYS A 203 -23.52 -21.57 13.93
CA LYS A 203 -24.12 -22.03 12.66
C LYS A 203 -24.56 -20.87 11.74
N ILE A 204 -24.91 -19.73 12.30
CA ILE A 204 -25.31 -18.53 11.55
C ILE A 204 -24.20 -18.06 10.60
N PHE A 205 -22.94 -18.21 10.97
CA PHE A 205 -21.77 -17.81 10.18
C PHE A 205 -21.25 -18.89 9.23
N SER A 206 -21.91 -20.04 9.14
CA SER A 206 -21.45 -21.19 8.31
C SER A 206 -21.37 -20.91 6.80
N ARG A 207 -21.97 -19.81 6.33
CA ARG A 207 -21.99 -19.37 4.91
C ARG A 207 -20.97 -18.28 4.60
N LEU A 208 -20.29 -17.73 5.61
CA LEU A 208 -19.26 -16.71 5.41
C LEU A 208 -17.98 -17.33 4.83
N ASN A 209 -17.12 -16.48 4.29
CA ASN A 209 -15.83 -16.93 3.77
C ASN A 209 -14.93 -17.44 4.91
N ILE A 210 -14.12 -18.45 4.61
CA ILE A 210 -13.10 -19.03 5.53
C ILE A 210 -12.17 -17.92 6.06
N SER A 211 -11.77 -16.98 5.20
CA SER A 211 -10.88 -15.87 5.55
C SER A 211 -11.37 -15.01 6.71
N ALA A 212 -12.68 -14.96 6.98
CA ALA A 212 -13.24 -14.23 8.11
C ALA A 212 -12.89 -14.83 9.48
N PHE A 213 -12.36 -16.07 9.53
CA PHE A 213 -12.09 -16.83 10.76
C PHE A 213 -10.64 -17.31 10.87
N GLU A 214 -9.83 -17.15 9.83
CA GLU A 214 -8.43 -17.58 9.80
C GLU A 214 -7.60 -16.94 10.93
N GLY A 215 -6.46 -17.60 11.27
CA GLY A 215 -5.56 -17.07 12.28
C GLY A 215 -6.08 -17.15 13.72
N ASN A 216 -7.05 -18.06 14.00
CA ASN A 216 -7.62 -18.36 15.32
C ASN A 216 -7.53 -19.86 15.61
N SER A 217 -7.94 -20.28 16.82
CA SER A 217 -8.11 -21.68 17.21
C SER A 217 -9.58 -22.13 17.12
N LEU A 218 -10.26 -21.72 16.02
CA LEU A 218 -11.67 -22.00 15.77
C LEU A 218 -11.86 -23.29 14.96
N CYS A 219 -13.02 -23.93 15.09
CA CYS A 219 -13.43 -25.10 14.34
C CYS A 219 -14.92 -25.04 13.96
N GLY A 220 -15.36 -25.97 13.10
CA GLY A 220 -16.74 -25.97 12.56
C GLY A 220 -16.87 -25.14 11.30
N LYS A 221 -17.95 -25.34 10.52
CA LYS A 221 -18.14 -24.64 9.22
C LYS A 221 -18.08 -23.13 9.38
N PRO A 222 -17.35 -22.41 8.49
CA PRO A 222 -16.75 -22.87 7.21
C PRO A 222 -15.38 -23.56 7.36
N LEU A 223 -14.78 -23.59 8.57
CA LEU A 223 -13.51 -24.27 8.86
C LEU A 223 -13.71 -25.79 9.01
N GLN A 224 -12.62 -26.51 9.34
CA GLN A 224 -12.64 -27.95 9.61
C GLN A 224 -13.56 -28.29 10.80
N PRO A 225 -14.22 -29.45 10.77
CA PRO A 225 -15.04 -29.89 11.88
C PRO A 225 -14.26 -29.87 13.19
N CYS A 226 -14.94 -29.51 14.29
CA CYS A 226 -14.32 -29.56 15.60
C CYS A 226 -13.88 -30.98 15.91
N PRO A 227 -12.69 -31.20 16.53
CA PRO A 227 -12.28 -32.49 17.01
C PRO A 227 -13.38 -32.99 17.97
N GLY A 228 -14.10 -34.01 17.54
CA GLY A 228 -15.15 -34.58 18.36
C GLY A 228 -14.55 -35.06 19.68
N ASN A 229 -15.21 -34.80 20.79
CA ASN A 229 -15.02 -35.55 22.00
C ASN A 229 -15.46 -37.00 21.69
N ASN A 230 -14.59 -37.74 21.01
CA ASN A 230 -14.70 -39.20 20.94
C ASN A 230 -14.45 -39.73 22.35
N LYS A 231 -15.39 -39.52 23.25
CA LYS A 231 -15.54 -40.42 24.36
C LYS A 231 -15.79 -41.74 23.68
N LEU A 232 -14.75 -42.62 23.65
CA LEU A 232 -14.88 -44.00 23.24
C LEU A 232 -16.11 -44.53 23.99
N SER A 233 -17.09 -45.04 23.23
CA SER A 233 -18.27 -45.62 23.87
C SER A 233 -17.81 -46.64 24.91
N GLY A 234 -18.51 -46.78 26.03
CA GLY A 234 -18.14 -47.72 27.08
C GLY A 234 -17.87 -49.13 26.53
N GLY A 235 -18.55 -49.51 25.42
CA GLY A 235 -18.28 -50.74 24.66
C GLY A 235 -16.93 -50.77 23.93
N ALA A 236 -16.47 -49.64 23.39
CA ALA A 236 -15.14 -49.56 22.75
C ALA A 236 -14.00 -49.62 23.78
N ILE A 237 -14.18 -48.95 24.94
CA ILE A 237 -13.23 -49.03 26.07
C ILE A 237 -13.19 -50.47 26.61
N ALA A 238 -14.34 -51.11 26.82
CA ALA A 238 -14.42 -52.52 27.23
C ALA A 238 -13.76 -53.46 26.21
N GLY A 239 -13.97 -53.24 24.90
CA GLY A 239 -13.32 -54.02 23.83
C GLY A 239 -11.81 -53.89 23.81
N ILE A 240 -11.27 -52.68 24.02
CA ILE A 240 -9.81 -52.44 24.09
C ILE A 240 -9.21 -53.08 25.34
N VAL A 241 -9.88 -52.99 26.50
CA VAL A 241 -9.41 -53.59 27.75
C VAL A 241 -9.43 -55.11 27.65
N ILE A 242 -10.52 -55.71 27.15
CA ILE A 242 -10.63 -57.15 26.96
C ILE A 242 -9.60 -57.62 25.93
N GLY A 243 -9.45 -56.95 24.80
CA GLY A 243 -8.46 -57.29 23.76
C GLY A 243 -7.02 -57.22 24.26
N SER A 244 -6.68 -56.21 25.08
CA SER A 244 -5.34 -56.07 25.66
C SER A 244 -5.02 -57.19 26.70
N VAL A 245 -6.01 -57.60 27.53
CA VAL A 245 -5.84 -58.71 28.48
C VAL A 245 -5.66 -60.00 27.73
N PHE A 246 -6.48 -60.31 26.71
CA PHE A 246 -6.31 -61.50 25.88
C PHE A 246 -4.98 -61.53 25.13
N GLY A 247 -4.56 -60.41 24.57
CA GLY A 247 -3.27 -60.28 23.91
C GLY A 247 -2.09 -60.48 24.84
N PHE A 248 -2.17 -59.94 26.06
CA PHE A 248 -1.15 -60.17 27.09
C PHE A 248 -1.07 -61.61 27.52
N LEU A 249 -2.22 -62.30 27.75
CA LEU A 249 -2.28 -63.72 28.09
C LEU A 249 -1.70 -64.62 26.97
N LEU A 250 -2.00 -64.30 25.70
CA LEU A 250 -1.43 -65.01 24.54
C LEU A 250 0.10 -64.85 24.48
N ILE A 251 0.62 -63.64 24.69
CA ILE A 251 2.07 -63.43 24.77
C ILE A 251 2.69 -64.21 25.91
N LEU A 252 2.05 -64.23 27.06
CA LEU A 252 2.53 -64.99 28.25
C LEU A 252 2.56 -66.49 28.00
N VAL A 253 1.52 -67.06 27.36
CA VAL A 253 1.50 -68.47 26.95
C VAL A 253 2.60 -68.75 25.92
N LEU A 254 2.81 -67.91 24.95
CA LEU A 254 3.87 -68.04 23.95
C LEU A 254 5.26 -68.01 24.60
N LEU A 255 5.45 -67.11 25.57
CA LEU A 255 6.70 -66.98 26.34
C LEU A 255 6.97 -68.20 27.15
N VAL A 256 5.94 -68.79 27.84
CA VAL A 256 6.03 -70.05 28.59
C VAL A 256 6.36 -71.21 27.65
N LEU A 257 5.75 -71.26 26.45
CA LEU A 257 6.05 -72.30 25.47
C LEU A 257 7.49 -72.20 24.93
N LEU A 258 7.97 -70.96 24.69
CA LEU A 258 9.36 -70.72 24.28
C LEU A 258 10.36 -71.06 25.38
N LEU A 259 10.06 -70.78 26.65
CA LEU A 259 10.89 -71.16 27.78
C LEU A 259 10.89 -72.67 28.02
N ARG A 260 9.76 -73.34 27.80
CA ARG A 260 9.68 -74.81 27.82
C ARG A 260 10.46 -75.46 26.66
N LYS A 261 10.46 -74.84 25.47
CA LYS A 261 11.24 -75.29 24.31
C LYS A 261 12.75 -75.08 24.55
N ARG A 262 13.18 -73.98 25.19
CA ARG A 262 14.59 -73.77 25.61
C ARG A 262 15.04 -74.78 26.65
N ARG A 263 14.23 -75.12 27.68
CA ARG A 263 14.55 -76.15 28.67
C ARG A 263 14.68 -77.57 28.10
N LYS A 264 14.09 -77.81 26.90
CA LYS A 264 14.27 -79.08 26.20
C LYS A 264 15.50 -79.12 25.29
N SER A 265 16.10 -77.96 24.99
CA SER A 265 17.31 -77.89 24.18
C SER A 265 18.60 -77.99 25.01
N ASP A 266 18.55 -77.64 26.31
CA ASP A 266 19.72 -77.65 27.19
C ASP A 266 20.07 -79.02 27.80
N SER A 267 19.38 -80.11 27.39
CA SER A 267 19.66 -81.47 27.85
C SER A 267 20.36 -82.34 26.81
N VAL A 268 20.82 -81.85 25.68
CA VAL A 268 21.46 -82.66 24.61
C VAL A 268 22.85 -82.23 24.20
N GLU A 269 23.39 -81.16 24.76
CA GLU A 269 24.74 -80.66 24.36
C GLU A 269 25.67 -80.43 25.54
N LEU A 270 26.00 -81.58 26.20
CA LEU A 270 27.13 -81.64 27.14
C LEU A 270 28.02 -82.84 26.82
N GLU A 271 28.40 -82.99 25.55
CA GLU A 271 29.55 -83.89 25.18
C GLU A 271 30.08 -83.41 23.79
N ARG A 272 30.98 -82.49 23.79
CA ARG A 272 32.15 -82.37 22.91
C ARG A 272 32.80 -80.99 23.06
N ALA A 273 33.58 -80.93 24.11
CA ALA A 273 34.62 -79.93 24.17
C ALA A 273 35.95 -80.61 24.00
N LYS A 274 36.76 -80.06 23.15
CA LYS A 274 38.19 -79.83 23.31
C LYS A 274 38.86 -79.67 21.96
N SER A 275 39.50 -78.58 21.89
CA SER A 275 40.76 -78.26 21.18
C SER A 275 40.66 -77.14 20.09
N GLY A 276 41.54 -76.15 20.27
CA GLY A 276 42.02 -75.28 19.21
C GLY A 276 42.11 -73.79 19.62
N GLU A 277 43.23 -73.51 20.24
CA GLU A 277 43.81 -72.20 20.51
C GLU A 277 43.94 -71.33 19.29
N GLY A 278 44.01 -69.98 19.51
CA GLY A 278 44.75 -69.03 18.67
C GLY A 278 44.07 -67.67 18.54
N GLU A 279 44.35 -66.86 19.47
CA GLU A 279 45.05 -65.54 19.43
C GLU A 279 44.45 -64.42 18.65
N LEU A 280 44.15 -63.39 19.41
CA LEU A 280 44.68 -61.98 19.46
C LEU A 280 44.23 -61.13 18.33
N SER A 281 43.72 -59.97 18.47
CA SER A 281 43.85 -58.78 19.32
C SER A 281 42.87 -57.73 18.80
N ARG A 282 42.12 -57.07 19.63
CA ARG A 282 42.33 -55.69 20.12
C ARG A 282 42.32 -54.63 19.01
N GLU A 283 41.64 -53.56 19.07
CA GLU A 283 41.10 -52.64 20.08
C GLU A 283 40.45 -51.48 19.34
N LYS A 284 39.30 -51.03 19.79
CA LYS A 284 38.95 -49.74 20.43
C LYS A 284 39.07 -48.51 19.55
N MET A 285 37.99 -47.89 19.39
CA MET A 285 37.33 -46.82 20.23
C MET A 285 37.80 -45.38 19.98
N SER A 286 36.83 -44.62 19.59
CA SER A 286 36.43 -43.28 20.12
C SER A 286 37.22 -42.01 19.77
N ARG A 287 36.38 -41.03 19.42
CA ARG A 287 36.28 -39.67 19.94
C ARG A 287 37.18 -38.57 19.35
N GLU A 288 36.51 -37.65 18.76
CA GLU A 288 36.24 -36.26 19.21
C GLU A 288 37.35 -35.21 19.12
N VAL A 289 36.99 -34.08 18.56
CA VAL A 289 37.13 -32.67 19.00
C VAL A 289 38.28 -31.83 18.46
N GLU A 290 37.87 -30.79 17.74
CA GLU A 290 38.21 -29.36 17.82
C GLU A 290 39.62 -28.84 17.49
N ASN A 291 39.49 -27.78 16.69
CA ASN A 291 40.12 -26.44 16.82
C ASN A 291 41.53 -26.15 16.30
N GLY A 292 41.53 -25.11 15.50
CA GLY A 292 42.43 -23.99 15.75
C GLY A 292 43.61 -23.75 14.83
N GLY A 293 43.40 -22.76 13.95
CA GLY A 293 44.37 -21.68 13.98
C GLY A 293 45.64 -21.69 13.13
N GLY A 294 45.65 -20.74 12.20
CA GLY A 294 46.81 -19.85 12.16
C GLY A 294 47.90 -20.06 11.09
N GLY A 295 47.91 -19.11 10.15
CA GLY A 295 49.11 -18.34 9.95
C GLY A 295 50.11 -18.67 8.83
N GLY A 296 50.17 -17.74 7.90
CA GLY A 296 51.49 -17.22 7.51
C GLY A 296 52.14 -17.64 6.20
N GLY A 297 52.13 -16.71 5.26
CA GLY A 297 53.37 -16.15 4.75
C GLY A 297 53.98 -16.70 3.48
N GLY A 298 54.10 -15.78 2.52
CA GLY A 298 55.36 -15.60 1.82
C GLY A 298 55.48 -16.00 0.35
N ASN A 299 55.32 -15.06 -0.52
CA ASN A 299 56.34 -14.39 -1.34
C ASN A 299 56.87 -15.08 -2.61
N SER A 300 56.93 -14.21 -3.64
CA SER A 300 57.88 -14.13 -4.78
C SER A 300 57.74 -15.21 -5.87
N GLY A 301 57.80 -14.89 -7.12
CA GLY A 301 58.27 -13.79 -7.92
C GLY A 301 58.45 -14.21 -9.37
N LEU A 302 58.47 -13.21 -10.22
CA LEU A 302 59.21 -13.09 -11.49
C LEU A 302 58.85 -13.96 -12.68
N ALA A 303 58.28 -13.31 -13.70
CA ALA A 303 58.92 -12.76 -14.93
C ALA A 303 59.14 -13.76 -16.06
N SER A 304 58.68 -13.47 -17.19
CA SER A 304 59.27 -12.96 -18.40
C SER A 304 58.65 -13.50 -19.68
N ASP A 305 58.30 -12.59 -20.53
CA ASP A 305 58.71 -12.36 -21.92
C ASP A 305 58.34 -13.38 -23.01
N SER A 306 57.74 -12.91 -23.99
CA SER A 306 58.11 -12.46 -25.35
C SER A 306 57.07 -12.88 -26.38
N ALA A 307 56.55 -11.97 -27.06
CA ALA A 307 56.88 -11.32 -28.32
C ALA A 307 56.24 -11.91 -29.57
N MET A 308 55.62 -10.98 -30.30
CA MET A 308 55.52 -10.82 -31.76
C MET A 308 54.61 -11.73 -32.60
N ALA A 309 53.58 -11.11 -33.19
CA ALA A 309 53.63 -10.84 -34.65
C ALA A 309 52.44 -9.95 -35.09
N SER A 310 52.81 -8.93 -35.78
CA SER A 310 52.05 -7.92 -36.49
C SER A 310 51.24 -8.50 -37.67
N ALA A 311 50.02 -8.00 -37.87
CA ALA A 311 49.41 -7.84 -39.17
C ALA A 311 48.57 -6.56 -39.18
N SER A 312 49.07 -5.59 -39.90
CA SER A 312 48.45 -4.34 -40.28
C SER A 312 47.30 -4.56 -41.26
N VAL A 313 46.13 -4.06 -40.93
CA VAL A 313 45.14 -3.63 -41.93
C VAL A 313 44.67 -2.24 -41.54
N SER A 314 45.05 -1.31 -42.39
CA SER A 314 44.61 0.08 -42.42
C SER A 314 43.10 0.19 -42.57
N ALA A 315 42.45 0.77 -41.63
CA ALA A 315 41.13 1.37 -41.78
C ALA A 315 41.19 2.82 -41.30
N SER A 316 40.92 3.65 -42.25
CA SER A 316 40.78 5.11 -42.25
C SER A 316 40.27 5.73 -40.98
N GLY A 317 40.87 6.85 -40.64
CA GLY A 317 40.60 7.82 -39.59
C GLY A 317 39.18 7.98 -39.13
N VAL A 318 38.96 7.65 -37.85
CA VAL A 318 37.97 8.29 -37.02
C VAL A 318 38.75 9.32 -36.21
N SER A 319 38.63 10.57 -36.63
CA SER A 319 39.07 11.73 -35.87
C SER A 319 38.57 11.63 -34.44
N SER A 320 39.45 11.81 -33.48
CA SER A 320 39.13 12.10 -32.09
C SER A 320 38.10 13.23 -32.06
N LEU A 321 36.81 12.89 -31.97
CA LEU A 321 35.75 13.83 -31.76
C LEU A 321 35.95 14.46 -30.39
N ASP A 322 36.16 15.77 -30.41
CA ASP A 322 36.27 16.66 -29.27
C ASP A 322 35.29 16.28 -28.17
N SER A 323 35.79 15.91 -27.01
CA SER A 323 35.01 15.65 -25.77
C SER A 323 34.24 16.87 -25.24
N LYS A 324 34.06 17.90 -26.07
CA LYS A 324 33.41 19.18 -25.71
C LYS A 324 32.14 19.50 -26.51
N SER A 325 31.64 18.60 -27.35
CA SER A 325 30.47 18.89 -28.19
C SER A 325 29.20 18.20 -27.70
N LEU A 326 28.07 18.88 -27.83
CA LEU A 326 26.74 18.33 -27.61
C LEU A 326 26.43 17.34 -28.76
N ILE A 327 26.04 16.11 -28.40
CA ILE A 327 25.71 15.06 -29.37
C ILE A 327 24.20 15.02 -29.52
N PHE A 328 23.68 15.18 -30.74
CA PHE A 328 22.25 15.13 -31.03
C PHE A 328 21.82 13.71 -31.43
N ILE A 329 20.57 13.39 -31.06
CA ILE A 329 19.92 12.12 -31.35
C ILE A 329 18.71 12.39 -32.27
N GLY A 330 18.62 11.60 -33.34
CA GLY A 330 17.52 11.69 -34.30
C GLY A 330 17.58 12.92 -35.21
N LYS A 331 16.47 13.22 -35.88
CA LYS A 331 16.32 14.43 -36.70
C LYS A 331 15.99 15.63 -35.80
N VAL A 332 16.95 16.52 -35.61
CA VAL A 332 16.77 17.79 -34.92
C VAL A 332 16.65 18.88 -35.97
N GLU A 333 15.50 19.56 -36.02
CA GLU A 333 15.21 20.62 -37.00
C GLU A 333 16.16 21.81 -36.86
N ARG A 334 16.56 22.14 -35.63
CA ARG A 334 17.49 23.25 -35.32
C ARG A 334 18.53 22.75 -34.32
N LYS A 335 19.77 22.70 -34.74
CA LYS A 335 20.91 22.38 -33.87
C LYS A 335 21.37 23.62 -33.14
N PHE A 336 21.79 23.48 -31.92
CA PHE A 336 22.39 24.49 -31.07
C PHE A 336 23.66 23.92 -30.42
N SER A 337 24.57 24.79 -30.03
CA SER A 337 25.83 24.37 -29.42
C SER A 337 25.71 24.26 -27.89
N LEU A 338 26.71 23.67 -27.25
CA LEU A 338 26.83 23.71 -25.80
C LEU A 338 26.92 25.16 -25.28
N ASP A 339 27.60 26.04 -26.02
CA ASP A 339 27.74 27.44 -25.66
C ASP A 339 26.39 28.18 -25.70
N ASP A 340 25.51 27.84 -26.64
CA ASP A 340 24.14 28.38 -26.68
C ASP A 340 23.34 27.95 -25.45
N LEU A 341 23.51 26.69 -24.96
CA LEU A 341 22.91 26.24 -23.73
C LEU A 341 23.47 26.94 -22.47
N LEU A 342 24.77 27.20 -22.45
CA LEU A 342 25.43 27.91 -21.34
C LEU A 342 25.05 29.38 -21.26
N ARG A 343 24.69 30.00 -22.38
CA ARG A 343 24.20 31.38 -22.44
C ARG A 343 22.70 31.50 -22.26
N ALA A 344 21.96 30.37 -22.37
CA ALA A 344 20.51 30.36 -22.26
C ALA A 344 20.04 30.83 -20.87
N SER A 345 18.91 31.55 -20.86
CA SER A 345 18.20 31.81 -19.61
C SER A 345 17.72 30.47 -19.01
N ALA A 346 18.16 30.16 -17.79
CA ALA A 346 17.88 28.90 -17.13
C ALA A 346 16.96 29.07 -15.92
N GLU A 347 15.86 28.31 -15.90
CA GLU A 347 14.91 28.22 -14.80
C GLU A 347 14.90 26.79 -14.26
N VAL A 348 14.93 26.61 -12.93
CA VAL A 348 14.89 25.27 -12.32
C VAL A 348 13.46 24.72 -12.40
N LEU A 349 13.26 23.64 -13.15
CA LEU A 349 11.99 22.92 -13.24
C LEU A 349 11.79 21.92 -12.08
N GLY A 350 12.86 21.30 -11.61
CA GLY A 350 12.77 20.37 -10.51
C GLY A 350 14.10 19.72 -10.13
N LYS A 351 14.17 19.21 -8.89
CA LYS A 351 15.28 18.41 -8.36
C LYS A 351 14.77 17.00 -8.08
N GLY A 352 15.42 16.01 -8.66
CA GLY A 352 14.99 14.61 -8.56
C GLY A 352 16.14 13.65 -8.22
N THR A 353 15.82 12.36 -8.21
CA THR A 353 16.75 11.26 -7.90
C THR A 353 17.96 11.27 -8.82
N PHE A 354 17.76 11.53 -10.12
CA PHE A 354 18.83 11.47 -11.13
C PHE A 354 19.51 12.82 -11.38
N GLY A 355 19.11 13.89 -10.72
CA GLY A 355 19.71 15.22 -10.90
C GLY A 355 18.72 16.36 -10.90
N THR A 356 19.13 17.51 -11.44
CA THR A 356 18.33 18.72 -11.53
C THR A 356 17.96 18.99 -12.99
N THR A 357 16.70 19.30 -13.24
CA THR A 357 16.20 19.65 -14.57
C THR A 357 15.96 21.16 -14.64
N TYR A 358 16.42 21.77 -15.71
CA TYR A 358 16.32 23.20 -16.01
C TYR A 358 15.56 23.39 -17.32
N LYS A 359 14.73 24.42 -17.38
CA LYS A 359 14.26 24.98 -18.65
C LYS A 359 15.35 25.93 -19.16
N ALA A 360 15.86 25.66 -20.32
CA ALA A 360 16.80 26.55 -21.02
C ALA A 360 16.06 27.21 -22.18
N THR A 361 15.98 28.55 -22.18
CA THR A 361 15.42 29.31 -23.27
C THR A 361 16.56 29.93 -24.07
N LEU A 362 16.74 29.41 -25.28
CA LEU A 362 17.79 29.81 -26.21
C LEU A 362 17.48 31.18 -26.83
N GLU A 363 18.50 31.89 -27.29
CA GLU A 363 18.37 33.23 -27.93
C GLU A 363 17.38 33.22 -29.11
N MET A 364 17.20 32.07 -29.77
CA MET A 364 16.24 31.90 -30.88
C MET A 364 14.78 31.72 -30.41
N GLY A 365 14.49 31.88 -29.12
CA GLY A 365 13.15 31.72 -28.55
C GLY A 365 12.70 30.26 -28.35
N MET A 366 13.54 29.26 -28.67
CA MET A 366 13.26 27.85 -28.44
C MET A 366 13.56 27.50 -26.99
N SER A 367 12.65 26.79 -26.32
CA SER A 367 12.87 26.25 -24.99
C SER A 367 13.11 24.75 -25.02
N VAL A 368 14.12 24.30 -24.29
CA VAL A 368 14.45 22.88 -24.09
C VAL A 368 14.53 22.56 -22.59
N ALA A 369 14.32 21.32 -22.22
CA ALA A 369 14.55 20.84 -20.86
C ALA A 369 15.93 20.17 -20.80
N VAL A 370 16.79 20.67 -19.92
CA VAL A 370 18.16 20.16 -19.72
C VAL A 370 18.26 19.52 -18.35
N LYS A 371 18.50 18.24 -18.32
CA LYS A 371 18.73 17.50 -17.08
C LYS A 371 20.21 17.33 -16.81
N ARG A 372 20.68 17.96 -15.73
CA ARG A 372 22.03 17.78 -15.21
C ARG A 372 22.01 16.58 -14.27
N LEU A 373 22.65 15.50 -14.70
CA LEU A 373 22.71 14.26 -13.94
C LEU A 373 23.67 14.40 -12.75
N LYS A 374 23.36 13.69 -11.67
CA LYS A 374 24.21 13.56 -10.49
C LYS A 374 24.47 12.07 -10.20
N ASP A 375 25.57 11.79 -9.53
CA ASP A 375 25.93 10.44 -9.04
C ASP A 375 25.95 9.36 -10.14
N VAL A 376 26.36 9.71 -11.37
CA VAL A 376 26.53 8.80 -12.48
C VAL A 376 27.99 8.38 -12.57
N THR A 377 28.27 7.09 -12.33
CA THR A 377 29.63 6.50 -12.38
C THR A 377 29.94 5.78 -13.69
N ALA A 378 28.95 5.68 -14.59
CA ALA A 378 29.14 5.03 -15.89
C ALA A 378 30.30 5.67 -16.68
N MET A 379 31.15 4.83 -17.28
CA MET A 379 32.18 5.30 -18.19
C MET A 379 31.55 5.90 -19.46
N GLU A 380 32.28 6.77 -20.16
CA GLU A 380 31.76 7.49 -21.33
C GLU A 380 31.14 6.52 -22.38
N ARG A 381 31.79 5.41 -22.66
CA ARG A 381 31.28 4.44 -23.61
C ARG A 381 29.96 3.83 -23.18
N GLU A 382 29.86 3.38 -21.94
CA GLU A 382 28.64 2.79 -21.35
C GLU A 382 27.50 3.82 -21.31
N PHE A 383 27.81 5.06 -20.88
CA PHE A 383 26.84 6.16 -20.87
C PHE A 383 26.30 6.44 -22.27
N ARG A 384 27.19 6.55 -23.27
CA ARG A 384 26.85 6.81 -24.67
C ARG A 384 25.96 5.71 -25.24
N GLU A 385 26.38 4.44 -25.12
CA GLU A 385 25.62 3.29 -25.60
C GLU A 385 24.21 3.28 -25.01
N LYS A 386 24.09 3.55 -23.71
CA LYS A 386 22.79 3.54 -23.03
C LYS A 386 21.90 4.72 -23.41
N ILE A 387 22.43 5.93 -23.51
CA ILE A 387 21.66 7.10 -23.92
C ILE A 387 21.22 6.99 -25.39
N GLU A 388 22.07 6.45 -26.28
CA GLU A 388 21.70 6.20 -27.67
C GLU A 388 20.63 5.10 -27.81
N GLU A 389 20.65 4.07 -26.95
CA GLU A 389 19.57 3.07 -26.86
C GLU A 389 18.25 3.73 -26.46
N VAL A 390 18.24 4.52 -25.39
CA VAL A 390 17.07 5.28 -24.92
C VAL A 390 16.57 6.26 -26.00
N GLY A 391 17.47 6.91 -26.71
CA GLY A 391 17.13 7.87 -27.76
C GLY A 391 16.51 7.26 -29.03
N LYS A 392 16.60 5.94 -29.22
CA LYS A 392 15.89 5.20 -30.30
C LYS A 392 14.42 4.97 -29.99
N LEU A 393 14.01 5.13 -28.73
CA LEU A 393 12.64 4.90 -28.30
C LEU A 393 11.79 6.14 -28.64
N VAL A 394 10.97 6.03 -29.68
CA VAL A 394 10.13 7.11 -30.18
C VAL A 394 8.67 6.67 -30.13
N HIS A 395 7.87 7.40 -29.35
CA HIS A 395 6.43 7.19 -29.22
C HIS A 395 5.75 8.52 -28.86
N GLU A 396 4.52 8.72 -29.29
CA GLU A 396 3.78 9.95 -29.04
C GLU A 396 3.62 10.27 -27.55
N ASN A 397 3.56 9.26 -26.68
CA ASN A 397 3.45 9.40 -25.23
C ASN A 397 4.79 9.31 -24.49
N LEU A 398 5.90 9.45 -25.18
CA LEU A 398 7.23 9.55 -24.57
C LEU A 398 7.81 10.96 -24.81
N VAL A 399 8.56 11.47 -23.84
CA VAL A 399 9.29 12.73 -24.01
C VAL A 399 10.48 12.50 -24.95
N PRO A 400 10.56 13.18 -26.10
CA PRO A 400 11.66 13.00 -27.03
C PRO A 400 12.99 13.43 -26.42
N LEU A 401 13.98 12.53 -26.49
CA LEU A 401 15.35 12.83 -26.14
C LEU A 401 16.05 13.42 -27.37
N ARG A 402 16.59 14.65 -27.23
CA ARG A 402 17.18 15.40 -28.34
C ARG A 402 18.68 15.33 -28.42
N GLY A 403 19.34 15.12 -27.29
CA GLY A 403 20.79 15.03 -27.26
C GLY A 403 21.35 14.85 -25.87
N TYR A 404 22.65 14.69 -25.81
CA TYR A 404 23.37 14.57 -24.56
C TYR A 404 24.77 15.18 -24.65
N TYR A 405 25.28 15.52 -23.48
CA TYR A 405 26.67 15.93 -23.29
C TYR A 405 27.30 15.06 -22.20
N PHE A 406 28.51 14.61 -22.46
CA PHE A 406 29.30 13.84 -21.50
C PHE A 406 30.66 14.49 -21.30
N ASN A 407 30.97 14.78 -20.05
CA ASN A 407 32.30 15.09 -19.58
C ASN A 407 32.54 14.35 -18.25
N LYS A 408 33.77 14.25 -17.83
CA LYS A 408 34.17 13.62 -16.56
C LYS A 408 33.37 14.18 -15.37
N ASP A 409 33.21 15.48 -15.33
CA ASP A 409 32.58 16.22 -14.20
C ASP A 409 31.09 16.52 -14.45
N GLU A 410 30.63 16.56 -15.70
CA GLU A 410 29.26 16.92 -16.05
C GLU A 410 28.65 16.01 -17.11
N LYS A 411 27.41 15.64 -16.88
CA LYS A 411 26.59 14.86 -17.80
C LYS A 411 25.23 15.52 -17.92
N LEU A 412 24.88 15.91 -19.16
CA LEU A 412 23.62 16.58 -19.47
C LEU A 412 22.82 15.72 -20.44
N ILE A 413 21.50 15.72 -20.25
CA ILE A 413 20.54 15.14 -21.20
C ILE A 413 19.58 16.25 -21.60
N VAL A 414 19.32 16.37 -22.89
CA VAL A 414 18.44 17.40 -23.46
C VAL A 414 17.18 16.76 -23.98
N TYR A 415 16.03 17.28 -23.53
CA TYR A 415 14.69 16.86 -23.90
C TYR A 415 13.88 18.01 -24.48
N ASP A 416 12.78 17.70 -25.13
CA ASP A 416 11.75 18.69 -25.44
C ASP A 416 11.15 19.25 -24.16
N TYR A 417 10.91 20.56 -24.16
CA TYR A 417 10.25 21.23 -23.03
C TYR A 417 8.73 21.02 -23.07
N MET A 418 8.18 20.53 -21.96
CA MET A 418 6.74 20.32 -21.79
C MET A 418 6.12 21.48 -21.02
N PRO A 419 5.29 22.31 -21.68
CA PRO A 419 4.91 23.60 -21.13
C PRO A 419 3.94 23.57 -19.96
N MET A 420 3.10 22.52 -19.83
CA MET A 420 2.19 22.38 -18.69
C MET A 420 2.86 21.78 -17.45
N GLY A 421 4.14 21.40 -17.55
CA GLY A 421 4.88 20.80 -16.45
C GLY A 421 4.46 19.36 -16.17
N SER A 422 4.56 18.92 -14.91
CA SER A 422 4.26 17.55 -14.52
C SER A 422 2.85 17.38 -13.94
N LEU A 423 2.28 16.19 -14.10
CA LEU A 423 1.02 15.79 -13.48
C LEU A 423 1.02 16.02 -11.96
N SER A 424 2.14 15.73 -11.28
CA SER A 424 2.29 15.99 -9.84
C SER A 424 2.12 17.47 -9.50
N ALA A 425 2.70 18.38 -10.29
CA ALA A 425 2.55 19.81 -10.08
C ALA A 425 1.10 20.26 -10.25
N LEU A 426 0.37 19.71 -11.23
CA LEU A 426 -1.04 20.03 -11.46
C LEU A 426 -1.97 19.44 -10.40
N LEU A 427 -1.70 18.23 -9.88
CA LEU A 427 -2.53 17.63 -8.84
C LEU A 427 -2.33 18.28 -7.46
N HIS A 428 -1.09 18.68 -7.14
CA HIS A 428 -0.70 19.09 -5.77
C HIS A 428 -0.28 20.54 -5.62
N ALA A 429 -0.38 21.37 -6.68
CA ALA A 429 -0.15 22.81 -6.55
C ALA A 429 -1.09 23.40 -5.50
N ASN A 430 -0.57 24.26 -4.63
CA ASN A 430 -1.37 24.94 -3.63
C ASN A 430 -2.57 25.64 -4.31
N ASN A 431 -3.73 25.61 -3.67
CA ASN A 431 -5.01 26.21 -4.15
C ASN A 431 -4.97 27.74 -4.27
N GLY A 432 -3.89 28.29 -4.83
CA GLY A 432 -3.78 29.69 -5.21
C GLY A 432 -4.61 29.99 -6.48
N THR A 433 -5.05 31.22 -6.60
CA THR A 433 -5.73 31.76 -7.79
C THR A 433 -4.92 31.46 -9.04
N GLY A 434 -5.35 30.52 -9.87
CA GLY A 434 -4.72 30.22 -11.17
C GLY A 434 -4.53 28.73 -11.52
N ARG A 435 -4.88 27.78 -10.64
CA ARG A 435 -4.85 26.35 -10.97
C ARG A 435 -6.06 26.00 -11.85
N THR A 436 -5.81 25.36 -13.00
CA THR A 436 -6.87 24.75 -13.81
C THR A 436 -7.21 23.37 -13.22
N PRO A 437 -8.44 23.16 -12.73
CA PRO A 437 -8.87 21.84 -12.27
C PRO A 437 -8.77 20.80 -13.40
N LEU A 438 -8.31 19.60 -13.09
CA LEU A 438 -8.28 18.49 -14.03
C LEU A 438 -9.60 17.74 -13.95
N ASN A 439 -10.43 17.86 -15.00
CA ASN A 439 -11.69 17.13 -15.11
C ASN A 439 -11.46 15.64 -15.40
N TRP A 440 -12.54 14.84 -15.38
CA TRP A 440 -12.49 13.40 -15.63
C TRP A 440 -11.88 13.06 -16.99
N GLU A 441 -12.34 13.72 -18.07
CA GLU A 441 -11.83 13.50 -19.42
C GLU A 441 -10.32 13.71 -19.52
N THR A 442 -9.81 14.79 -18.92
CA THR A 442 -8.37 15.08 -18.91
C THR A 442 -7.62 14.04 -18.08
N ARG A 443 -8.13 13.63 -16.91
CA ARG A 443 -7.46 12.64 -16.06
C ARG A 443 -7.45 11.25 -16.72
N SER A 444 -8.55 10.83 -17.32
CA SER A 444 -8.64 9.55 -18.02
C SER A 444 -7.77 9.51 -19.28
N SER A 445 -7.73 10.60 -20.05
CA SER A 445 -6.82 10.75 -21.20
C SER A 445 -5.35 10.70 -20.78
N ILE A 446 -4.99 11.37 -19.68
CA ILE A 446 -3.62 11.30 -19.11
C ILE A 446 -3.29 9.86 -18.70
N ALA A 447 -4.21 9.16 -18.05
CA ALA A 447 -4.01 7.76 -17.67
C ALA A 447 -3.79 6.88 -18.89
N LEU A 448 -4.60 7.03 -19.93
CA LEU A 448 -4.53 6.24 -21.16
C LEU A 448 -3.21 6.46 -21.91
N GLY A 449 -2.87 7.71 -22.20
CA GLY A 449 -1.63 8.00 -22.93
C GLY A 449 -0.38 7.60 -22.15
N ALA A 450 -0.36 7.79 -20.82
CA ALA A 450 0.73 7.29 -19.99
C ALA A 450 0.84 5.75 -20.04
N ALA A 451 -0.30 5.03 -20.03
CA ALA A 451 -0.33 3.57 -20.19
C ALA A 451 0.23 3.13 -21.54
N HIS A 452 -0.14 3.80 -22.63
CA HIS A 452 0.39 3.52 -23.98
C HIS A 452 1.91 3.74 -24.03
N GLY A 453 2.42 4.85 -23.48
CA GLY A 453 3.86 5.10 -23.44
C GLY A 453 4.64 4.03 -22.68
N ILE A 454 4.11 3.55 -21.55
CA ILE A 454 4.76 2.48 -20.76
C ILE A 454 4.60 1.12 -21.45
N ALA A 455 3.44 0.80 -22.03
CA ALA A 455 3.24 -0.42 -22.79
C ALA A 455 4.22 -0.50 -23.98
N TYR A 456 4.41 0.61 -24.70
CA TYR A 456 5.43 0.69 -25.75
C TYR A 456 6.85 0.42 -25.21
N LEU A 457 7.23 0.96 -24.04
CA LEU A 457 8.53 0.64 -23.43
C LEU A 457 8.64 -0.86 -23.12
N HIS A 458 7.59 -1.48 -22.59
CA HIS A 458 7.57 -2.90 -22.25
C HIS A 458 7.63 -3.81 -23.49
N SER A 459 7.10 -3.36 -24.64
CA SER A 459 7.16 -4.11 -25.91
C SER A 459 8.56 -4.20 -26.50
N GLN A 460 9.51 -3.38 -26.07
CA GLN A 460 10.88 -3.36 -26.58
C GLN A 460 11.72 -4.57 -26.10
N GLY A 461 11.21 -5.36 -25.16
CA GLY A 461 11.84 -6.57 -24.69
C GLY A 461 11.43 -6.96 -23.27
N PRO A 462 11.66 -8.22 -22.87
CA PRO A 462 11.19 -8.73 -21.58
C PRO A 462 11.87 -8.08 -20.36
N THR A 463 13.05 -7.50 -20.57
CA THR A 463 13.81 -6.78 -19.53
C THR A 463 13.64 -5.26 -19.61
N SER A 464 12.92 -4.76 -20.64
CA SER A 464 12.70 -3.34 -20.81
C SER A 464 11.67 -2.85 -19.78
N SER A 465 12.08 -1.93 -18.94
CA SER A 465 11.25 -1.30 -17.91
C SER A 465 11.57 0.18 -17.78
N HIS A 466 10.62 0.96 -17.28
CA HIS A 466 10.85 2.38 -17.00
C HIS A 466 11.69 2.58 -15.72
N GLY A 467 11.36 1.88 -14.66
CA GLY A 467 12.09 1.85 -13.38
C GLY A 467 11.85 3.06 -12.44
N ASN A 468 11.08 4.07 -12.85
CA ASN A 468 10.84 5.28 -12.04
C ASN A 468 9.51 5.97 -12.38
N ILE A 469 8.43 5.20 -12.49
CA ILE A 469 7.09 5.73 -12.79
C ILE A 469 6.56 6.47 -11.56
N LYS A 470 6.11 7.71 -11.76
CA LYS A 470 5.48 8.59 -10.77
C LYS A 470 4.86 9.80 -11.47
N SER A 471 3.92 10.47 -10.84
CA SER A 471 3.22 11.64 -11.42
C SER A 471 4.15 12.79 -11.82
N SER A 472 5.29 12.97 -11.12
CA SER A 472 6.27 13.99 -11.49
C SER A 472 7.08 13.67 -12.77
N ASN A 473 6.99 12.43 -13.27
CA ASN A 473 7.60 12.00 -14.53
C ASN A 473 6.58 11.84 -15.66
N ILE A 474 5.32 12.16 -15.44
CA ILE A 474 4.31 12.33 -16.48
C ILE A 474 4.22 13.83 -16.76
N LEU A 475 4.76 14.24 -17.91
CA LEU A 475 4.79 15.62 -18.35
C LEU A 475 3.67 15.90 -19.36
N LEU A 476 3.20 17.14 -19.44
CA LEU A 476 2.02 17.47 -20.22
C LEU A 476 2.34 18.52 -21.29
N THR A 477 1.82 18.30 -22.50
CA THR A 477 1.84 19.26 -23.59
C THR A 477 0.86 20.41 -23.32
N LYS A 478 0.79 21.41 -24.22
CA LYS A 478 -0.21 22.49 -24.14
C LYS A 478 -1.65 21.98 -24.22
N SER A 479 -1.88 20.86 -24.90
CA SER A 479 -3.17 20.19 -25.05
C SER A 479 -3.46 19.18 -23.94
N PHE A 480 -2.65 19.14 -22.87
CA PHE A 480 -2.70 18.16 -21.77
C PHE A 480 -2.43 16.70 -22.18
N GLU A 481 -1.85 16.48 -23.37
CA GLU A 481 -1.41 15.13 -23.77
C GLU A 481 -0.23 14.68 -22.90
N PRO A 482 -0.27 13.48 -22.34
CA PRO A 482 0.77 12.98 -21.46
C PRO A 482 2.00 12.50 -22.23
N ARG A 483 3.16 12.80 -21.68
CA ARG A 483 4.48 12.34 -22.14
C ARG A 483 5.24 11.79 -20.96
N VAL A 484 5.59 10.50 -21.03
CA VAL A 484 6.38 9.82 -19.99
C VAL A 484 7.84 10.22 -20.13
N SER A 485 8.47 10.65 -19.04
CA SER A 485 9.85 11.13 -18.98
C SER A 485 10.72 10.28 -18.06
N ASP A 486 12.05 10.43 -18.14
CA ASP A 486 13.04 9.76 -17.28
C ASP A 486 13.15 8.24 -17.43
N PHE A 487 12.61 7.66 -18.50
CA PHE A 487 12.76 6.23 -18.78
C PHE A 487 14.22 5.90 -19.14
N GLY A 488 14.66 4.70 -18.74
CA GLY A 488 16.01 4.20 -18.98
C GLY A 488 17.11 4.83 -18.12
N LEU A 489 16.83 5.85 -17.28
CA LEU A 489 17.86 6.49 -16.46
C LEU A 489 18.19 5.71 -15.18
N ALA A 490 17.32 4.82 -14.74
CA ALA A 490 17.54 4.01 -13.53
C ALA A 490 18.83 3.17 -13.61
N TYR A 491 19.21 2.72 -14.79
CA TYR A 491 20.43 1.95 -15.04
C TYR A 491 21.73 2.75 -14.87
N LEU A 492 21.66 4.07 -15.00
CA LEU A 492 22.81 4.97 -14.88
C LEU A 492 23.08 5.40 -13.43
N ALA A 493 22.13 5.17 -12.52
CA ALA A 493 22.25 5.58 -11.13
C ALA A 493 23.21 4.68 -10.33
N LEU A 494 23.93 5.28 -9.39
CA LEU A 494 24.67 4.51 -8.38
C LEU A 494 23.71 3.61 -7.59
N PRO A 495 24.14 2.40 -7.21
CA PRO A 495 23.46 1.63 -6.20
C PRO A 495 23.56 2.41 -4.88
N THR A 496 22.55 3.19 -4.58
CA THR A 496 22.52 3.87 -3.27
C THR A 496 22.35 2.80 -2.20
N ALA A 497 23.38 2.68 -1.35
CA ALA A 497 23.46 1.71 -0.26
C ALA A 497 22.43 1.93 0.87
N THR A 498 21.56 2.93 0.73
CA THR A 498 20.50 3.21 1.70
C THR A 498 19.17 3.45 0.97
N PRO A 499 18.14 2.63 1.26
CA PRO A 499 16.79 2.81 0.73
C PRO A 499 16.03 3.98 1.41
N ASN A 500 16.71 5.01 1.90
CA ASN A 500 16.15 6.04 2.77
C ASN A 500 15.22 7.06 2.10
N ARG A 501 14.89 6.90 0.81
CA ARG A 501 13.79 7.62 0.16
C ARG A 501 13.06 6.67 -0.77
N VAL A 502 12.31 5.77 -0.18
CA VAL A 502 11.36 4.99 -0.95
C VAL A 502 10.20 5.93 -1.25
N SER A 503 10.08 6.39 -2.49
CA SER A 503 8.86 7.10 -2.90
C SER A 503 7.69 6.12 -2.82
N GLY A 504 6.50 6.57 -2.41
CA GLY A 504 5.31 5.73 -2.26
C GLY A 504 4.87 4.95 -3.50
N TYR A 505 5.59 5.09 -4.62
CA TYR A 505 5.33 4.38 -5.87
C TYR A 505 6.08 3.04 -6.01
N ARG A 506 7.07 2.76 -5.17
CA ARG A 506 7.91 1.58 -5.36
C ARG A 506 7.18 0.29 -5.00
N ALA A 507 7.24 -0.70 -5.88
CA ALA A 507 6.71 -2.02 -5.62
C ALA A 507 7.47 -2.71 -4.46
N PRO A 508 6.77 -3.47 -3.59
CA PRO A 508 7.32 -4.04 -2.37
C PRO A 508 8.50 -5.01 -2.60
N GLU A 509 8.54 -5.68 -3.75
CA GLU A 509 9.60 -6.62 -4.12
C GLU A 509 10.88 -5.94 -4.63
N VAL A 510 10.85 -4.62 -4.92
CA VAL A 510 12.01 -3.91 -5.49
C VAL A 510 12.99 -3.51 -4.39
N THR A 511 14.09 -4.24 -4.29
CA THR A 511 15.19 -3.99 -3.36
C THR A 511 16.35 -3.22 -3.98
N ASP A 512 16.57 -3.34 -5.30
CA ASP A 512 17.58 -2.61 -6.08
C ASP A 512 16.88 -1.75 -7.16
N ALA A 513 17.09 -0.45 -7.12
CA ALA A 513 16.49 0.50 -8.07
C ALA A 513 16.89 0.29 -9.53
N ARG A 514 17.99 -0.46 -9.80
CA ARG A 514 18.47 -0.80 -11.15
C ARG A 514 17.84 -2.07 -11.71
N LYS A 515 17.20 -2.87 -10.86
CA LYS A 515 16.59 -4.16 -11.22
C LYS A 515 15.08 -4.10 -11.08
N VAL A 516 14.47 -3.17 -11.81
CA VAL A 516 13.02 -3.01 -11.82
C VAL A 516 12.43 -3.86 -12.93
N SER A 517 11.46 -4.69 -12.60
CA SER A 517 10.72 -5.51 -13.56
C SER A 517 9.54 -4.74 -14.17
N GLN A 518 9.02 -5.21 -15.30
CA GLN A 518 7.76 -4.70 -15.88
C GLN A 518 6.60 -4.78 -14.90
N LYS A 519 6.53 -5.83 -14.08
CA LYS A 519 5.50 -5.96 -13.02
C LYS A 519 5.64 -4.94 -11.89
N ALA A 520 6.86 -4.49 -11.60
CA ALA A 520 7.09 -3.40 -10.66
C ALA A 520 6.70 -2.03 -11.25
N ASP A 521 6.88 -1.84 -12.56
CA ASP A 521 6.36 -0.66 -13.27
C ASP A 521 4.82 -0.62 -13.22
N VAL A 522 4.15 -1.76 -13.42
CA VAL A 522 2.68 -1.86 -13.29
C VAL A 522 2.22 -1.45 -11.89
N TYR A 523 2.94 -1.87 -10.84
CA TYR A 523 2.63 -1.41 -9.48
C TYR A 523 2.76 0.10 -9.34
N SER A 524 3.87 0.67 -9.79
CA SER A 524 4.11 2.12 -9.74
C SER A 524 3.08 2.90 -10.54
N PHE A 525 2.64 2.36 -11.68
CA PHE A 525 1.56 2.92 -12.49
C PHE A 525 0.21 2.86 -11.76
N GLY A 526 -0.10 1.74 -11.09
CA GLY A 526 -1.28 1.61 -10.23
C GLY A 526 -1.33 2.67 -9.12
N ILE A 527 -0.19 2.95 -8.46
CA ILE A 527 -0.09 4.03 -7.48
C ILE A 527 -0.39 5.40 -8.13
N MET A 528 0.15 5.65 -9.33
CA MET A 528 -0.12 6.89 -10.06
C MET A 528 -1.62 7.02 -10.44
N LEU A 529 -2.30 5.93 -10.79
CA LEU A 529 -3.74 5.94 -11.02
C LEU A 529 -4.52 6.25 -9.72
N LEU A 530 -4.12 5.67 -8.59
CA LEU A 530 -4.73 5.99 -7.30
C LEU A 530 -4.53 7.46 -6.94
N GLU A 531 -3.33 8.01 -7.15
CA GLU A 531 -3.04 9.42 -6.96
C GLU A 531 -3.92 10.32 -7.85
N LEU A 532 -4.09 9.94 -9.11
CA LEU A 532 -4.91 10.65 -10.10
C LEU A 532 -6.40 10.70 -9.70
N LEU A 533 -6.91 9.58 -9.15
CA LEU A 533 -8.32 9.46 -8.73
C LEU A 533 -8.60 10.12 -7.39
N THR A 534 -7.64 10.09 -6.47
CA THR A 534 -7.84 10.55 -5.09
C THR A 534 -7.37 11.98 -4.85
N GLY A 535 -6.55 12.54 -5.74
CA GLY A 535 -5.87 13.81 -5.53
C GLY A 535 -4.87 13.80 -4.37
N LYS A 536 -4.52 12.62 -3.80
CA LYS A 536 -3.62 12.48 -2.65
C LYS A 536 -2.25 12.00 -3.10
N ALA A 537 -1.21 12.67 -2.63
CA ALA A 537 0.17 12.25 -2.89
C ALA A 537 0.50 10.93 -2.16
N PRO A 538 1.10 9.93 -2.86
CA PRO A 538 1.55 8.71 -2.22
C PRO A 538 2.77 8.95 -1.35
N THR A 539 2.81 8.31 -0.16
CA THR A 539 4.01 8.31 0.69
C THR A 539 4.26 6.97 1.30
N HIS A 540 5.45 6.85 1.89
CA HIS A 540 5.80 5.74 2.75
C HIS A 540 5.32 5.92 4.19
N SER A 541 5.04 4.76 4.79
CA SER A 541 4.73 4.55 6.21
C SER A 541 5.89 4.85 7.18
N SER A 542 6.97 5.49 6.75
CA SER A 542 8.03 5.95 7.65
C SER A 542 7.79 7.38 8.10
N LEU A 543 7.28 7.48 9.24
CA LEU A 543 7.24 8.44 10.36
C LEU A 543 7.35 9.97 10.14
N ASN A 544 7.74 10.53 8.99
CA ASN A 544 7.98 11.99 8.89
C ASN A 544 7.70 12.65 7.54
N GLU A 545 7.05 12.00 6.56
CA GLU A 545 6.75 12.65 5.27
C GLU A 545 5.26 12.66 4.96
N GLU A 546 4.80 13.78 4.40
CA GLU A 546 3.41 14.07 4.05
C GLU A 546 2.86 13.13 2.96
N GLY A 547 1.95 12.21 3.30
CA GLY A 547 1.19 11.44 2.34
C GLY A 547 0.60 10.13 2.90
N VAL A 548 -0.02 9.36 2.02
CA VAL A 548 -0.88 8.22 2.36
C VAL A 548 -0.40 6.96 1.64
N ASP A 549 -0.41 5.81 2.32
CA ASP A 549 -0.33 4.50 1.64
C ASP A 549 -1.64 4.28 0.88
N LEU A 550 -1.68 4.76 -0.37
CA LEU A 550 -2.90 4.83 -1.18
C LEU A 550 -3.58 3.47 -1.38
N PRO A 551 -2.88 2.38 -1.78
CA PRO A 551 -3.53 1.09 -1.97
C PRO A 551 -4.22 0.59 -0.70
N ARG A 552 -3.52 0.68 0.43
CA ARG A 552 -4.01 0.23 1.72
C ARG A 552 -5.21 1.05 2.20
N TRP A 553 -5.13 2.37 2.01
CA TRP A 553 -6.23 3.25 2.35
C TRP A 553 -7.47 2.98 1.49
N VAL A 554 -7.33 2.90 0.16
CA VAL A 554 -8.49 2.65 -0.74
C VAL A 554 -9.11 1.29 -0.47
N GLN A 555 -8.31 0.24 -0.27
CA GLN A 555 -8.80 -1.10 0.07
C GLN A 555 -9.58 -1.16 1.38
N SER A 556 -9.36 -0.21 2.28
CA SER A 556 -10.05 -0.14 3.57
C SER A 556 -11.40 0.58 3.50
N VAL A 557 -11.69 1.28 2.40
CA VAL A 557 -12.97 1.95 2.21
C VAL A 557 -13.94 0.95 1.60
N VAL A 558 -15.14 0.84 2.18
CA VAL A 558 -16.21 0.03 1.60
C VAL A 558 -16.58 0.57 0.22
N GLN A 559 -16.79 -0.30 -0.74
CA GLN A 559 -17.02 0.07 -2.14
C GLN A 559 -18.16 1.09 -2.31
N ASP A 560 -19.23 0.97 -1.55
CA ASP A 560 -20.37 1.90 -1.57
C ASP A 560 -20.03 3.32 -1.10
N GLU A 561 -18.89 3.49 -0.41
CA GLU A 561 -18.43 4.79 0.09
C GLU A 561 -17.31 5.41 -0.76
N TRP A 562 -16.86 4.75 -1.84
CA TRP A 562 -15.79 5.26 -2.68
C TRP A 562 -16.08 6.65 -3.23
N ASN A 563 -17.30 6.92 -3.65
CA ASN A 563 -17.72 8.23 -4.17
C ASN A 563 -17.58 9.35 -3.14
N THR A 564 -17.76 9.05 -1.86
CA THR A 564 -17.72 10.07 -0.80
C THR A 564 -16.39 10.19 -0.10
N GLU A 565 -15.55 9.14 -0.11
CA GLU A 565 -14.33 9.08 0.70
C GLU A 565 -13.05 8.98 -0.11
N VAL A 566 -13.08 8.35 -1.29
CA VAL A 566 -11.89 8.02 -2.07
C VAL A 566 -11.61 9.05 -3.14
N PHE A 567 -12.63 9.41 -3.91
CA PHE A 567 -12.42 10.26 -5.08
C PHE A 567 -12.13 11.72 -4.72
N ASP A 568 -11.32 12.35 -5.57
CA ASP A 568 -11.02 13.78 -5.49
C ASP A 568 -12.32 14.58 -5.63
N MET A 569 -12.48 15.59 -4.77
CA MET A 569 -13.64 16.51 -4.80
C MET A 569 -13.82 17.19 -6.16
N GLU A 570 -12.76 17.35 -6.94
CA GLU A 570 -12.84 17.91 -8.30
C GLU A 570 -13.56 16.97 -9.26
N LEU A 571 -13.39 15.64 -9.10
CA LEU A 571 -14.05 14.63 -9.93
C LEU A 571 -15.54 14.49 -9.60
N LEU A 572 -15.91 14.66 -8.32
CA LEU A 572 -17.30 14.53 -7.87
C LEU A 572 -18.25 15.63 -8.38
N ARG A 573 -17.73 16.63 -9.08
CA ARG A 573 -18.54 17.69 -9.70
C ARG A 573 -19.18 17.25 -11.02
N TYR A 574 -18.72 16.14 -11.59
CA TYR A 574 -19.18 15.63 -12.87
C TYR A 574 -20.20 14.51 -12.64
N GLN A 575 -21.37 14.63 -13.26
CA GLN A 575 -22.41 13.61 -13.22
C GLN A 575 -22.18 12.56 -14.32
N ASN A 576 -22.63 11.33 -14.10
CA ASN A 576 -22.60 10.22 -15.07
C ASN A 576 -21.22 9.59 -15.38
N VAL A 577 -20.17 9.88 -14.61
CA VAL A 577 -18.83 9.27 -14.77
C VAL A 577 -18.43 8.37 -13.59
N GLU A 578 -19.34 8.13 -12.66
CA GLU A 578 -19.08 7.39 -11.43
C GLU A 578 -18.66 5.95 -11.70
N GLU A 579 -19.35 5.29 -12.64
CA GLU A 579 -19.06 3.90 -13.02
C GLU A 579 -17.64 3.77 -13.61
N GLU A 580 -17.25 4.71 -14.46
CA GLU A 580 -15.92 4.75 -15.07
C GLU A 580 -14.82 5.01 -14.03
N MET A 581 -15.06 5.93 -13.08
CA MET A 581 -14.15 6.18 -11.97
C MET A 581 -13.96 4.94 -11.09
N VAL A 582 -15.05 4.22 -10.79
CA VAL A 582 -15.01 2.96 -10.02
C VAL A 582 -14.25 1.88 -10.79
N ASN A 583 -14.49 1.72 -12.09
CA ASN A 583 -13.77 0.75 -12.92
C ASN A 583 -12.27 1.05 -13.00
N LEU A 584 -11.89 2.33 -13.12
CA LEU A 584 -10.48 2.73 -13.12
C LEU A 584 -9.84 2.53 -11.73
N LEU A 585 -10.57 2.76 -10.65
CA LEU A 585 -10.11 2.52 -9.28
C LEU A 585 -9.86 1.02 -9.04
N GLN A 586 -10.75 0.15 -9.48
CA GLN A 586 -10.59 -1.30 -9.40
C GLN A 586 -9.34 -1.77 -10.17
N LEU A 587 -9.16 -1.26 -11.40
CA LEU A 587 -7.96 -1.54 -12.19
C LEU A 587 -6.68 -1.08 -11.47
N ALA A 588 -6.70 0.09 -10.85
CA ALA A 588 -5.57 0.60 -10.07
C ALA A 588 -5.24 -0.31 -8.88
N LEU A 589 -6.25 -0.84 -8.19
CA LEU A 589 -6.08 -1.81 -7.10
C LEU A 589 -5.49 -3.15 -7.59
N GLU A 590 -5.93 -3.65 -8.75
CA GLU A 590 -5.33 -4.85 -9.36
C GLU A 590 -3.85 -4.62 -9.72
N CYS A 591 -3.51 -3.46 -10.28
CA CYS A 591 -2.13 -3.09 -10.58
C CYS A 591 -1.26 -3.03 -9.32
N THR A 592 -1.83 -2.63 -8.17
CA THR A 592 -1.12 -2.53 -6.89
C THR A 592 -1.17 -3.82 -6.05
N ALA A 593 -1.51 -4.96 -6.65
CA ALA A 593 -1.49 -6.25 -5.96
C ALA A 593 -0.11 -6.53 -5.35
N GLN A 594 -0.09 -7.09 -4.13
CA GLN A 594 1.14 -7.38 -3.40
C GLN A 594 2.05 -8.36 -4.16
N TYR A 595 1.47 -9.40 -4.77
CA TYR A 595 2.19 -10.40 -5.55
C TYR A 595 2.31 -9.97 -7.01
N PRO A 596 3.53 -9.90 -7.59
CA PRO A 596 3.75 -9.46 -8.97
C PRO A 596 2.94 -10.24 -10.01
N ASP A 597 2.80 -11.56 -9.82
CA ASP A 597 2.08 -12.44 -10.76
C ASP A 597 0.57 -12.14 -10.85
N LYS A 598 0.01 -11.50 -9.82
CA LYS A 598 -1.40 -11.09 -9.80
C LYS A 598 -1.66 -9.79 -10.56
N ARG A 599 -0.61 -9.02 -10.87
CA ARG A 599 -0.74 -7.77 -11.60
C ARG A 599 -0.91 -8.04 -13.10
N PRO A 600 -1.78 -7.30 -13.82
CA PRO A 600 -1.90 -7.40 -15.27
C PRO A 600 -0.60 -7.00 -15.99
N SER A 601 -0.49 -7.18 -17.31
CA SER A 601 0.53 -6.52 -18.13
C SER A 601 0.09 -5.10 -18.52
N MET A 602 1.04 -4.23 -18.92
CA MET A 602 0.69 -2.86 -19.33
C MET A 602 -0.21 -2.80 -20.57
N ASP A 603 -0.09 -3.76 -21.50
CA ASP A 603 -1.02 -3.85 -22.63
C ASP A 603 -2.46 -4.11 -22.20
N VAL A 604 -2.65 -5.00 -21.21
CA VAL A 604 -3.97 -5.27 -20.62
C VAL A 604 -4.49 -4.03 -19.91
N VAL A 605 -3.62 -3.32 -19.17
CA VAL A 605 -3.98 -2.09 -18.47
C VAL A 605 -4.42 -1.00 -19.46
N ALA A 606 -3.62 -0.75 -20.52
CA ALA A 606 -3.94 0.25 -21.54
C ALA A 606 -5.29 -0.05 -22.22
N ASN A 607 -5.50 -1.30 -22.67
CA ASN A 607 -6.75 -1.72 -23.31
C ASN A 607 -7.97 -1.59 -22.38
N ARG A 608 -7.81 -1.81 -21.07
CA ARG A 608 -8.90 -1.64 -20.11
C ARG A 608 -9.21 -0.16 -19.86
N ILE A 609 -8.19 0.71 -19.77
CA ILE A 609 -8.39 2.16 -19.64
C ILE A 609 -9.09 2.69 -20.90
N GLU A 610 -8.67 2.26 -22.09
CA GLU A 610 -9.30 2.64 -23.35
C GLU A 610 -10.79 2.32 -23.37
N LYS A 611 -11.17 1.10 -22.97
CA LYS A 611 -12.58 0.71 -22.85
C LYS A 611 -13.36 1.56 -21.86
N ILE A 612 -12.75 1.91 -20.72
CA ILE A 612 -13.35 2.80 -19.72
C ILE A 612 -13.61 4.18 -20.32
N CYS A 613 -12.64 4.73 -21.07
CA CYS A 613 -12.78 6.05 -21.72
C CYS A 613 -13.83 6.05 -22.84
N HIS A 614 -14.02 4.93 -23.58
CA HIS A 614 -14.99 4.85 -24.68
C HIS A 614 -16.42 4.57 -24.22
N SER A 615 -16.63 4.00 -23.03
CA SER A 615 -17.98 3.74 -22.51
C SER A 615 -18.82 5.01 -22.30
N SER A 616 -18.17 6.16 -22.12
CA SER A 616 -18.83 7.47 -22.05
C SER A 616 -19.33 7.99 -23.40
N LEU A 617 -18.66 7.63 -24.51
CA LEU A 617 -19.00 8.12 -25.85
C LEU A 617 -20.20 7.38 -26.48
N GLU A 618 -20.52 6.16 -25.99
CA GLU A 618 -21.66 5.39 -26.48
C GLU A 618 -22.97 5.72 -25.74
N LYS A 619 -22.91 6.49 -24.65
CA LYS A 619 -24.06 6.88 -23.82
C LYS A 619 -24.62 8.28 -24.13
N GLU A 620 -23.94 9.08 -25.00
CA GLU A 620 -24.44 10.34 -25.57
C GLU A 620 -25.14 10.08 -26.93
#